data_3a6cdc24e2406ae4504e9e229d0d5bff
#
_entry.id   3a6cdc24e2406ae4504e9e229d0d5bff
#
_cell.length_a   1.000
_cell.length_b   1.000
_cell.length_c   1.000
_cell.angle_alpha   90.00
_cell.angle_beta   90.00
_cell.angle_gamma   90.00
#
_symmetry.space_group_name_H-M   'P 1'
#
loop_
_entity.id
_entity.type
_entity.pdbx_description
1 polymer ?
#
loop_
_entity_poly.entity_id
_entity_poly.type
_entity_poly.pdbx_seq_one_letter_code
_entity_poly.pdbx_strand_id
1 'polypeptide(L)'
;MFRTFGIAAAALGLMGAAPADWRALDPENTLVLETTKGRVVVELRPEFAPKGVERIKLLAREGVYDGLQFHRVIDGFVAQTGNPNNRDGGTSRHPDLPPEFSFRIPAAAATVVVERSDAREGFVGATPFQAVSAAEQALRPDPRLRGWGAYCPGVVGMGRQADPGSANSEIFVMRAAARRLDHEYTVVGRVVAGGEAVQGLAVGEPPKVPDLMLKVRVAADLPESERPRLEILDERGRAFREHVESLKRANGAAFSICDVEVRSRVR
;
A
#
# COMPACT_ATOMS: atom_id res chain seq x y z
N MET A 1 27.19 12.29 66.70
CA MET A 1 26.20 12.97 65.85
C MET A 1 26.59 12.71 64.40
N PHE A 2 26.05 11.68 63.77
CA PHE A 2 26.28 11.39 62.36
C PHE A 2 25.01 11.78 61.59
N ARG A 3 25.15 12.72 60.64
CA ARG A 3 24.08 13.13 59.71
C ARG A 3 24.20 12.31 58.46
N THR A 4 23.25 11.44 58.21
CA THR A 4 23.07 10.73 56.94
C THR A 4 22.38 11.65 55.92
N PHE A 5 23.07 11.98 54.84
CA PHE A 5 22.49 12.64 53.66
C PHE A 5 21.87 11.57 52.76
N GLY A 6 20.55 11.58 52.66
CA GLY A 6 19.83 10.77 51.68
C GLY A 6 19.88 11.44 50.30
N ILE A 7 20.44 10.75 49.32
CA ILE A 7 20.41 11.16 47.90
C ILE A 7 19.09 10.66 47.34
N ALA A 8 18.19 11.57 47.02
CA ALA A 8 16.98 11.26 46.25
C ALA A 8 17.35 11.21 44.76
N ALA A 9 17.33 10.02 44.18
CA ALA A 9 17.46 9.84 42.73
C ALA A 9 16.14 10.19 42.08
N ALA A 10 16.09 11.32 41.37
CA ALA A 10 14.98 11.68 40.51
C ALA A 10 15.04 10.82 39.24
N ALA A 11 14.11 9.87 39.10
CA ALA A 11 13.89 9.13 37.87
C ALA A 11 13.25 10.08 36.84
N LEU A 12 14.02 10.61 35.90
CA LEU A 12 13.49 11.25 34.70
C LEU A 12 12.87 10.15 33.83
N GLY A 13 11.54 10.02 33.89
CA GLY A 13 10.79 9.23 32.94
C GLY A 13 10.93 9.84 31.54
N LEU A 14 11.54 9.12 30.60
CA LEU A 14 11.49 9.43 29.18
C LEU A 14 10.03 9.31 28.74
N MET A 15 9.29 10.42 28.78
CA MET A 15 8.02 10.53 28.09
C MET A 15 8.30 10.53 26.59
N GLY A 16 8.23 9.37 25.93
CA GLY A 16 8.25 9.28 24.49
C GLY A 16 7.13 10.16 23.92
N ALA A 17 7.46 11.05 22.98
CA ALA A 17 6.46 11.85 22.30
C ALA A 17 5.44 10.91 21.62
N ALA A 18 4.13 11.22 21.77
CA ALA A 18 3.09 10.50 21.05
C ALA A 18 3.34 10.63 19.53
N PRO A 19 3.09 9.56 18.74
CA PRO A 19 3.22 9.64 17.31
C PRO A 19 2.43 10.83 16.74
N ALA A 20 3.01 11.53 15.76
CA ALA A 20 2.30 12.58 15.07
C ALA A 20 1.08 12.00 14.33
N ASP A 21 -0.02 12.75 14.24
CA ASP A 21 -1.21 12.27 13.52
C ASP A 21 -1.00 12.21 11.99
N TRP A 22 0.00 12.93 11.48
CA TRP A 22 0.32 13.02 10.05
C TRP A 22 1.80 12.71 9.82
N ARG A 23 2.09 11.95 8.79
CA ARG A 23 3.45 11.62 8.37
C ARG A 23 3.68 11.96 6.90
N ALA A 24 4.89 12.42 6.58
CA ALA A 24 5.34 12.57 5.21
C ALA A 24 5.51 11.20 4.53
N LEU A 25 5.40 11.20 3.20
CA LEU A 25 5.76 10.04 2.39
C LEU A 25 7.29 9.89 2.32
N ASP A 26 7.77 8.65 2.30
CA ASP A 26 9.16 8.34 1.97
C ASP A 26 9.35 8.48 0.45
N PRO A 27 10.18 9.42 -0.03
CA PRO A 27 10.36 9.63 -1.47
C PRO A 27 10.87 8.40 -2.22
N GLU A 28 11.70 7.56 -1.58
CA GLU A 28 12.22 6.34 -2.20
C GLU A 28 11.13 5.27 -2.37
N ASN A 29 10.13 5.26 -1.52
CA ASN A 29 8.99 4.35 -1.58
C ASN A 29 7.70 5.05 -2.01
N THR A 30 7.81 6.10 -2.81
CA THR A 30 6.68 6.83 -3.40
C THR A 30 6.80 6.81 -4.92
N LEU A 31 5.77 6.29 -5.60
CA LEU A 31 5.68 6.30 -7.06
C LEU A 31 4.71 7.40 -7.49
N VAL A 32 5.13 8.22 -8.44
CA VAL A 32 4.34 9.30 -9.04
C VAL A 32 4.00 8.92 -10.47
N LEU A 33 2.71 8.82 -10.78
CA LEU A 33 2.20 8.56 -12.12
C LEU A 33 1.50 9.83 -12.64
N GLU A 34 2.04 10.43 -13.69
CA GLU A 34 1.33 11.42 -14.48
C GLU A 34 0.47 10.69 -15.49
N THR A 35 -0.84 10.86 -15.41
CA THR A 35 -1.78 10.19 -16.33
C THR A 35 -2.58 11.21 -17.13
N THR A 36 -3.27 10.77 -18.18
CA THR A 36 -4.21 11.62 -18.96
C THR A 36 -5.40 12.10 -18.12
N LYS A 37 -5.63 11.52 -16.93
CA LYS A 37 -6.70 11.91 -15.98
C LYS A 37 -6.19 12.69 -14.77
N GLY A 38 -4.89 12.94 -14.68
CA GLY A 38 -4.25 13.63 -13.57
C GLY A 38 -3.18 12.80 -12.87
N ARG A 39 -2.60 13.39 -11.85
CA ARG A 39 -1.52 12.77 -11.07
C ARG A 39 -2.09 11.77 -10.08
N VAL A 40 -1.47 10.57 -10.06
CA VAL A 40 -1.71 9.53 -9.06
C VAL A 40 -0.43 9.32 -8.25
N VAL A 41 -0.54 9.26 -6.93
CA VAL A 41 0.59 8.99 -6.02
C VAL A 41 0.34 7.69 -5.29
N VAL A 42 1.31 6.78 -5.37
CA VAL A 42 1.27 5.46 -4.72
C VAL A 42 2.34 5.39 -3.65
N GLU A 43 1.96 5.01 -2.43
CA GLU A 43 2.89 4.59 -1.41
C GLU A 43 3.21 3.12 -1.59
N LEU A 44 4.48 2.81 -1.88
CA LEU A 44 4.98 1.45 -2.06
C LEU A 44 5.32 0.79 -0.72
N ARG A 45 5.15 -0.54 -0.63
CA ARG A 45 5.37 -1.33 0.59
C ARG A 45 6.36 -2.47 0.37
N PRO A 46 7.67 -2.20 0.43
CA PRO A 46 8.68 -3.25 0.32
C PRO A 46 8.57 -4.31 1.43
N GLU A 47 7.91 -3.98 2.55
CA GLU A 47 7.62 -4.93 3.62
C GLU A 47 6.68 -6.06 3.18
N PHE A 48 5.80 -5.80 2.19
CA PHE A 48 4.88 -6.79 1.65
C PHE A 48 5.48 -7.59 0.50
N ALA A 49 6.18 -6.89 -0.40
CA ALA A 49 6.70 -7.45 -1.64
C ALA A 49 8.02 -6.76 -2.03
N PRO A 50 9.14 -7.11 -1.38
CA PRO A 50 10.43 -6.46 -1.67
C PRO A 50 10.84 -6.57 -3.13
N LYS A 51 10.70 -7.74 -3.76
CA LYS A 51 11.08 -7.94 -5.17
C LYS A 51 10.12 -7.24 -6.14
N GLY A 52 8.82 -7.27 -5.84
CA GLY A 52 7.81 -6.58 -6.64
C GLY A 52 8.02 -5.06 -6.62
N VAL A 53 8.24 -4.49 -5.44
CA VAL A 53 8.52 -3.05 -5.28
C VAL A 53 9.82 -2.65 -5.97
N GLU A 54 10.90 -3.44 -5.80
CA GLU A 54 12.18 -3.20 -6.48
C GLU A 54 12.00 -3.22 -8.01
N ARG A 55 11.25 -4.19 -8.54
CA ARG A 55 10.94 -4.29 -9.98
C ARG A 55 10.19 -3.06 -10.48
N ILE A 56 9.17 -2.59 -9.78
CA ILE A 56 8.40 -1.41 -10.19
C ILE A 56 9.28 -0.17 -10.19
N LYS A 57 10.11 0.02 -9.17
CA LYS A 57 11.07 1.14 -9.13
C LYS A 57 12.10 1.06 -10.27
N LEU A 58 12.62 -0.13 -10.56
CA LEU A 58 13.53 -0.36 -11.67
C LEU A 58 12.90 0.04 -13.02
N LEU A 59 11.68 -0.44 -13.30
CA LEU A 59 10.99 -0.15 -14.55
C LEU A 59 10.60 1.33 -14.67
N ALA A 60 10.25 1.99 -13.57
CA ALA A 60 10.01 3.43 -13.53
C ALA A 60 11.30 4.24 -13.85
N ARG A 61 12.46 3.81 -13.32
CA ARG A 61 13.77 4.41 -13.59
C ARG A 61 14.25 4.19 -15.02
N GLU A 62 13.92 3.04 -15.59
CA GLU A 62 14.17 2.74 -17.00
C GLU A 62 13.21 3.42 -17.97
N GLY A 63 12.15 4.07 -17.48
CA GLY A 63 11.12 4.71 -18.29
C GLY A 63 10.21 3.72 -19.03
N VAL A 64 10.20 2.45 -18.63
CA VAL A 64 9.40 1.40 -19.28
C VAL A 64 7.91 1.69 -19.20
N TYR A 65 7.45 2.36 -18.15
CA TYR A 65 6.06 2.69 -17.95
C TYR A 65 5.58 3.94 -18.70
N ASP A 66 6.50 4.75 -19.25
CA ASP A 66 6.15 6.01 -19.89
C ASP A 66 5.36 5.77 -21.20
N GLY A 67 4.22 6.42 -21.34
CA GLY A 67 3.34 6.31 -22.49
C GLY A 67 2.51 5.03 -22.56
N LEU A 68 2.58 4.12 -21.57
CA LEU A 68 1.80 2.90 -21.59
C LEU A 68 0.31 3.15 -21.31
N GLN A 69 -0.52 2.34 -21.96
CA GLN A 69 -1.98 2.40 -21.84
C GLN A 69 -2.47 1.69 -20.58
N PHE A 70 -3.58 2.19 -20.04
CA PHE A 70 -4.46 1.37 -19.24
C PHE A 70 -5.24 0.45 -20.19
N HIS A 71 -4.67 -0.70 -20.49
CA HIS A 71 -5.17 -1.61 -21.53
C HIS A 71 -6.40 -2.42 -21.11
N ARG A 72 -6.68 -2.47 -19.80
CA ARG A 72 -7.85 -3.15 -19.24
C ARG A 72 -8.37 -2.38 -18.05
N VAL A 73 -9.59 -1.84 -18.17
CA VAL A 73 -10.25 -1.09 -17.08
C VAL A 73 -11.68 -1.61 -16.91
N ILE A 74 -11.93 -2.22 -15.77
CA ILE A 74 -13.25 -2.77 -15.42
C ILE A 74 -13.86 -1.90 -14.33
N ASP A 75 -15.06 -1.41 -14.58
CA ASP A 75 -15.79 -0.62 -13.60
C ASP A 75 -16.10 -1.44 -12.33
N GLY A 76 -15.97 -0.80 -11.16
CA GLY A 76 -16.16 -1.48 -9.90
C GLY A 76 -15.16 -2.62 -9.62
N PHE A 77 -14.03 -2.71 -10.37
CA PHE A 77 -13.03 -3.75 -10.15
C PHE A 77 -11.59 -3.22 -10.23
N VAL A 78 -10.98 -3.12 -11.42
CA VAL A 78 -9.56 -2.79 -11.59
C VAL A 78 -9.29 -1.84 -12.75
N ALA A 79 -8.15 -1.13 -12.67
CA ALA A 79 -7.48 -0.48 -13.79
C ALA A 79 -6.08 -1.10 -13.95
N GLN A 80 -5.82 -1.76 -15.07
CA GLN A 80 -4.64 -2.59 -15.35
C GLN A 80 -3.79 -1.97 -16.44
N THR A 81 -2.47 -1.99 -16.25
CA THR A 81 -1.47 -1.31 -17.08
C THR A 81 -0.08 -1.94 -16.87
N GLY A 82 0.95 -1.37 -17.48
CA GLY A 82 2.35 -1.72 -17.19
C GLY A 82 2.98 -2.73 -18.15
N ASN A 83 2.23 -3.22 -19.13
CA ASN A 83 2.79 -4.10 -20.15
C ASN A 83 3.32 -3.31 -21.37
N PRO A 84 4.60 -3.47 -21.76
CA PRO A 84 5.20 -2.73 -22.88
C PRO A 84 4.48 -2.89 -24.22
N ASN A 85 3.74 -3.99 -24.40
CA ASN A 85 2.93 -4.25 -25.61
C ASN A 85 1.49 -3.74 -25.50
N ASN A 86 1.12 -3.08 -24.38
CA ASN A 86 -0.23 -2.60 -24.09
C ASN A 86 -1.34 -3.68 -24.17
N ARG A 87 -1.03 -4.91 -23.74
CA ARG A 87 -1.95 -6.06 -23.71
C ARG A 87 -1.73 -6.88 -22.45
N ASP A 88 -2.74 -7.68 -22.09
CA ASP A 88 -2.59 -8.72 -21.07
C ASP A 88 -1.45 -9.67 -21.42
N GLY A 89 -0.68 -10.09 -20.41
CA GLY A 89 0.41 -11.04 -20.57
C GLY A 89 1.67 -10.49 -21.24
N GLY A 90 1.76 -9.18 -21.43
CA GLY A 90 3.01 -8.56 -21.84
C GLY A 90 4.05 -8.55 -20.72
N THR A 91 5.32 -8.67 -21.07
CA THR A 91 6.42 -8.70 -20.11
C THR A 91 7.50 -7.68 -20.48
N SER A 92 8.21 -7.17 -19.48
CA SER A 92 9.46 -6.43 -19.69
C SER A 92 10.60 -7.39 -20.08
N ARG A 93 11.77 -6.84 -20.40
CA ARG A 93 12.99 -7.63 -20.69
C ARG A 93 13.58 -8.35 -19.47
N HIS A 94 13.09 -8.03 -18.27
CA HIS A 94 13.56 -8.63 -17.03
C HIS A 94 12.89 -10.00 -16.77
N PRO A 95 13.51 -10.91 -16.02
CA PRO A 95 12.92 -12.21 -15.71
C PRO A 95 11.68 -12.05 -14.84
N ASP A 96 10.79 -13.02 -14.88
CA ASP A 96 9.62 -13.08 -14.04
C ASP A 96 9.99 -13.17 -12.56
N LEU A 97 9.07 -12.75 -11.70
CA LEU A 97 9.26 -12.70 -10.25
C LEU A 97 8.55 -13.87 -9.57
N PRO A 98 9.17 -14.45 -8.53
CA PRO A 98 8.48 -15.41 -7.68
C PRO A 98 7.31 -14.70 -6.97
N PRO A 99 6.26 -15.45 -6.57
CA PRO A 99 5.12 -14.90 -5.87
C PRO A 99 5.51 -14.35 -4.49
N GLU A 100 5.01 -13.16 -4.17
CA GLU A 100 5.10 -12.53 -2.85
C GLU A 100 3.68 -12.28 -2.32
N PHE A 101 2.88 -13.36 -2.21
CA PHE A 101 1.47 -13.29 -1.81
C PHE A 101 1.27 -13.17 -0.31
N SER A 102 2.32 -13.35 0.47
CA SER A 102 2.33 -13.18 1.92
C SER A 102 3.64 -12.59 2.40
N PHE A 103 3.59 -11.93 3.55
CA PHE A 103 4.74 -11.30 4.17
C PHE A 103 4.93 -11.76 5.62
N ARG A 104 6.13 -11.47 6.17
CA ARG A 104 6.44 -11.62 7.59
C ARG A 104 7.20 -10.39 8.06
N ILE A 105 6.59 -9.63 8.95
CA ILE A 105 7.15 -8.37 9.47
C ILE A 105 7.15 -8.37 11.00
N PRO A 106 8.01 -7.54 11.64
CA PRO A 106 7.89 -7.27 13.06
C PRO A 106 6.48 -6.78 13.40
N ALA A 107 5.87 -7.30 14.46
CA ALA A 107 4.52 -6.90 14.86
C ALA A 107 4.40 -5.38 15.10
N ALA A 108 5.47 -4.74 15.57
CA ALA A 108 5.52 -3.29 15.78
C ALA A 108 5.49 -2.45 14.48
N ALA A 109 5.71 -3.08 13.32
CA ALA A 109 5.61 -2.41 12.02
C ALA A 109 4.16 -2.35 11.48
N ALA A 110 3.21 -2.97 12.18
CA ALA A 110 1.81 -3.05 11.78
C ALA A 110 0.89 -2.44 12.84
N THR A 111 -0.16 -1.78 12.40
CA THR A 111 -1.26 -1.32 13.28
C THR A 111 -2.48 -2.21 13.06
N VAL A 112 -2.74 -3.11 14.00
CA VAL A 112 -3.94 -3.96 13.99
C VAL A 112 -5.13 -3.13 14.45
N VAL A 113 -6.21 -3.16 13.67
CA VAL A 113 -7.45 -2.43 13.97
C VAL A 113 -8.66 -3.34 14.16
N VAL A 114 -8.58 -4.58 13.66
CA VAL A 114 -9.60 -5.63 13.88
C VAL A 114 -8.88 -6.89 14.36
N GLU A 115 -9.39 -7.47 15.43
CA GLU A 115 -8.93 -8.74 15.96
C GLU A 115 -10.13 -9.68 16.18
N ARG A 116 -10.07 -10.82 15.50
CA ARG A 116 -11.07 -11.88 15.58
C ARG A 116 -10.39 -13.21 15.91
N SER A 117 -11.19 -14.20 16.27
CA SER A 117 -10.67 -15.54 16.59
C SER A 117 -9.96 -16.23 15.42
N ASP A 118 -10.34 -15.88 14.18
CA ASP A 118 -9.85 -16.47 12.93
C ASP A 118 -8.82 -15.59 12.19
N ALA A 119 -8.82 -14.27 12.42
CA ALA A 119 -7.97 -13.34 11.68
C ALA A 119 -7.71 -12.02 12.44
N ARG A 120 -6.63 -11.33 12.05
CA ARG A 120 -6.37 -9.92 12.39
C ARG A 120 -6.35 -9.12 11.10
N GLU A 121 -6.85 -7.88 11.16
CA GLU A 121 -6.75 -6.95 10.03
C GLU A 121 -6.20 -5.61 10.51
N GLY A 122 -5.46 -4.93 9.64
CA GLY A 122 -4.80 -3.69 10.01
C GLY A 122 -4.12 -3.01 8.82
N PHE A 123 -3.17 -2.14 9.15
CA PHE A 123 -2.44 -1.32 8.19
C PHE A 123 -0.94 -1.36 8.44
N VAL A 124 -0.18 -1.32 7.34
CA VAL A 124 1.23 -0.93 7.31
C VAL A 124 1.29 0.29 6.40
N GLY A 125 1.54 1.47 6.98
CA GLY A 125 1.32 2.71 6.30
C GLY A 125 -0.14 2.87 5.84
N ALA A 126 -0.35 3.25 4.57
CA ALA A 126 -1.68 3.35 4.00
C ALA A 126 -2.26 2.00 3.53
N THR A 127 -1.44 0.94 3.47
CA THR A 127 -1.82 -0.33 2.83
C THR A 127 -2.47 -1.29 3.82
N PRO A 128 -3.72 -1.72 3.58
CA PRO A 128 -4.43 -2.66 4.44
C PRO A 128 -3.89 -4.07 4.27
N PHE A 129 -3.98 -4.85 5.35
CA PHE A 129 -3.61 -6.26 5.36
C PHE A 129 -4.59 -7.11 6.16
N GLN A 130 -4.57 -8.42 5.90
CA GLN A 130 -5.08 -9.44 6.79
C GLN A 130 -3.92 -10.33 7.26
N ALA A 131 -4.00 -10.82 8.47
CA ALA A 131 -3.00 -11.71 9.07
C ALA A 131 -3.68 -12.88 9.79
N VAL A 132 -2.91 -13.93 10.02
CA VAL A 132 -3.34 -15.04 10.86
C VAL A 132 -3.76 -14.56 12.25
N SER A 133 -4.66 -15.27 12.91
CA SER A 133 -5.11 -14.93 14.25
C SER A 133 -3.98 -14.91 15.27
N ALA A 134 -4.19 -14.24 16.41
CA ALA A 134 -3.22 -14.25 17.51
C ALA A 134 -2.94 -15.67 18.02
N ALA A 135 -3.99 -16.51 18.09
CA ALA A 135 -3.87 -17.90 18.52
C ALA A 135 -3.00 -18.73 17.54
N GLU A 136 -3.25 -18.61 16.22
CA GLU A 136 -2.41 -19.29 15.22
C GLU A 136 -0.97 -18.78 15.26
N GLN A 137 -0.75 -17.48 15.43
CA GLN A 137 0.59 -16.91 15.53
C GLN A 137 1.35 -17.44 16.75
N ALA A 138 0.68 -17.59 17.88
CA ALA A 138 1.30 -18.09 19.13
C ALA A 138 1.78 -19.55 19.04
N LEU A 139 1.22 -20.34 18.12
CA LEU A 139 1.65 -21.73 17.88
C LEU A 139 2.92 -21.82 17.02
N ARG A 140 3.44 -20.71 16.51
CA ARG A 140 4.60 -20.67 15.61
C ARG A 140 5.84 -20.17 16.35
N PRO A 141 7.03 -20.73 16.05
CA PRO A 141 8.28 -20.24 16.68
C PRO A 141 8.69 -18.87 16.13
N ASP A 142 8.22 -18.46 14.94
CA ASP A 142 8.51 -17.12 14.36
C ASP A 142 7.60 -16.06 14.96
N PRO A 143 8.13 -15.07 15.74
CA PRO A 143 7.33 -14.04 16.39
C PRO A 143 6.82 -12.97 15.40
N ARG A 144 7.28 -12.98 14.14
CA ARG A 144 6.88 -11.99 13.15
C ARG A 144 5.43 -12.21 12.73
N LEU A 145 4.71 -11.10 12.55
CA LEU A 145 3.35 -11.12 12.00
C LEU A 145 3.36 -11.71 10.60
N ARG A 146 2.61 -12.79 10.40
CA ARG A 146 2.37 -13.39 9.10
C ARG A 146 1.04 -12.89 8.54
N GLY A 147 1.09 -12.25 7.35
CA GLY A 147 -0.09 -11.69 6.72
C GLY A 147 0.03 -11.61 5.20
N TRP A 148 -0.96 -11.03 4.60
CA TRP A 148 -1.06 -10.73 3.17
C TRP A 148 -1.80 -9.43 2.97
N GLY A 149 -1.56 -8.75 1.84
CA GLY A 149 -2.26 -7.51 1.51
C GLY A 149 -3.75 -7.76 1.26
N ALA A 150 -4.59 -6.84 1.73
CA ALA A 150 -6.04 -6.88 1.56
C ALA A 150 -6.45 -6.02 0.35
N TYR A 151 -7.10 -6.63 -0.64
CA TYR A 151 -7.47 -5.93 -1.88
C TYR A 151 -8.69 -5.02 -1.70
N CYS A 152 -8.42 -3.86 -1.10
CA CYS A 152 -9.34 -2.75 -0.91
C CYS A 152 -9.17 -1.68 -2.00
N PRO A 153 -10.08 -0.69 -2.13
CA PRO A 153 -9.95 0.40 -3.10
C PRO A 153 -8.60 1.12 -3.00
N GLY A 154 -7.98 1.39 -4.14
CA GLY A 154 -6.68 2.04 -4.26
C GLY A 154 -5.48 1.11 -4.06
N VAL A 155 -5.64 -0.13 -3.60
CA VAL A 155 -4.51 -1.08 -3.47
C VAL A 155 -3.95 -1.39 -4.85
N VAL A 156 -2.62 -1.42 -4.95
CA VAL A 156 -1.86 -1.72 -6.16
C VAL A 156 -1.28 -3.12 -6.05
N GLY A 157 -1.58 -3.96 -7.03
CA GLY A 157 -1.04 -5.31 -7.15
C GLY A 157 -0.27 -5.51 -8.44
N MET A 158 0.54 -6.58 -8.50
CA MET A 158 1.18 -7.02 -9.74
C MET A 158 0.27 -8.00 -10.48
N GLY A 159 0.09 -7.75 -11.78
CA GLY A 159 -0.54 -8.71 -12.69
C GLY A 159 0.34 -9.94 -12.91
N ARG A 160 -0.28 -11.07 -13.23
CA ARG A 160 0.37 -12.33 -13.54
C ARG A 160 -0.47 -13.19 -14.48
N GLN A 161 0.16 -14.14 -15.13
CA GLN A 161 -0.52 -15.19 -15.88
C GLN A 161 -1.02 -16.32 -14.94
N ALA A 162 -1.43 -17.44 -15.52
CA ALA A 162 -1.89 -18.59 -14.75
C ALA A 162 -0.81 -19.13 -13.78
N ASP A 163 0.46 -19.09 -14.18
CA ASP A 163 1.58 -19.42 -13.29
C ASP A 163 1.74 -18.35 -12.21
N PRO A 164 1.68 -18.68 -10.93
CA PRO A 164 1.95 -17.75 -9.83
C PRO A 164 3.30 -17.03 -9.91
N GLY A 165 4.31 -17.64 -10.53
CA GLY A 165 5.66 -17.11 -10.72
C GLY A 165 5.84 -16.25 -11.97
N SER A 166 4.77 -15.78 -12.62
CA SER A 166 4.81 -15.03 -13.88
C SER A 166 4.59 -13.52 -13.73
N ALA A 167 4.65 -12.98 -12.52
CA ALA A 167 4.60 -11.52 -12.33
C ALA A 167 5.86 -10.87 -12.95
N ASN A 168 5.68 -9.76 -13.69
CA ASN A 168 6.80 -9.13 -14.40
C ASN A 168 6.73 -7.59 -14.35
N SER A 169 6.01 -6.96 -15.28
CA SER A 169 5.86 -5.50 -15.39
C SER A 169 4.44 -5.02 -15.13
N GLU A 170 3.46 -5.90 -15.31
CA GLU A 170 2.06 -5.55 -15.22
C GLU A 170 1.66 -5.19 -13.78
N ILE A 171 0.93 -4.09 -13.66
CA ILE A 171 0.33 -3.63 -12.40
C ILE A 171 -1.15 -3.34 -12.59
N PHE A 172 -1.91 -3.46 -11.51
CA PHE A 172 -3.30 -3.02 -11.48
C PHE A 172 -3.61 -2.25 -10.21
N VAL A 173 -4.51 -1.28 -10.34
CA VAL A 173 -5.05 -0.50 -9.21
C VAL A 173 -6.49 -0.92 -8.98
N MET A 174 -6.84 -1.23 -7.73
CA MET A 174 -8.21 -1.56 -7.35
C MET A 174 -9.12 -0.35 -7.42
N ARG A 175 -10.23 -0.45 -8.16
CA ARG A 175 -11.28 0.58 -8.21
C ARG A 175 -12.37 0.31 -7.15
N ALA A 176 -12.50 -0.93 -6.72
CA ALA A 176 -13.37 -1.37 -5.63
C ALA A 176 -12.72 -2.50 -4.84
N ALA A 177 -13.33 -2.90 -3.72
CA ALA A 177 -12.86 -4.03 -2.92
C ALA A 177 -13.07 -5.36 -3.66
N ALA A 178 -12.05 -6.22 -3.65
CA ALA A 178 -12.12 -7.57 -4.22
C ALA A 178 -11.29 -8.55 -3.38
N ARG A 179 -11.75 -8.83 -2.16
CA ARG A 179 -11.05 -9.67 -1.17
C ARG A 179 -10.76 -11.10 -1.65
N ARG A 180 -11.45 -11.56 -2.74
CA ARG A 180 -11.13 -12.83 -3.41
C ARG A 180 -9.72 -12.87 -4.04
N LEU A 181 -9.08 -11.72 -4.21
CA LEU A 181 -7.70 -11.61 -4.69
C LEU A 181 -6.67 -11.69 -3.56
N ASP A 182 -7.11 -11.62 -2.31
CA ASP A 182 -6.25 -11.73 -1.15
C ASP A 182 -5.49 -13.06 -1.17
N HIS A 183 -4.18 -13.00 -0.87
CA HIS A 183 -3.30 -14.18 -0.87
C HIS A 183 -3.10 -14.86 -2.25
N GLU A 184 -3.63 -14.26 -3.33
CA GLU A 184 -3.54 -14.78 -4.71
C GLU A 184 -2.66 -13.91 -5.61
N TYR A 185 -2.46 -12.64 -5.25
CA TYR A 185 -1.64 -11.70 -6.00
C TYR A 185 -0.72 -10.91 -5.07
N THR A 186 0.40 -10.44 -5.63
CA THR A 186 1.41 -9.64 -4.92
C THR A 186 0.92 -8.21 -4.74
N VAL A 187 0.72 -7.76 -3.51
CA VAL A 187 0.42 -6.35 -3.18
C VAL A 187 1.72 -5.57 -3.03
N VAL A 188 1.83 -4.45 -3.74
CA VAL A 188 3.04 -3.60 -3.74
C VAL A 188 2.84 -2.25 -3.07
N GLY A 189 1.60 -1.85 -2.80
CA GLY A 189 1.30 -0.57 -2.16
C GLY A 189 -0.15 -0.12 -2.32
N ARG A 190 -0.40 1.17 -2.08
CA ARG A 190 -1.73 1.77 -2.22
C ARG A 190 -1.64 3.21 -2.76
N VAL A 191 -2.62 3.61 -3.55
CA VAL A 191 -2.85 5.00 -3.95
C VAL A 191 -3.15 5.84 -2.72
N VAL A 192 -2.41 6.92 -2.55
CA VAL A 192 -2.55 7.86 -1.41
C VAL A 192 -3.03 9.25 -1.83
N ALA A 193 -2.98 9.54 -3.14
CA ALA A 193 -3.61 10.72 -3.74
C ALA A 193 -3.92 10.45 -5.22
N GLY A 194 -4.92 11.13 -5.79
CA GLY A 194 -5.33 10.96 -7.18
C GLY A 194 -6.25 9.75 -7.40
N GLY A 195 -6.97 9.29 -6.38
CA GLY A 195 -7.95 8.21 -6.51
C GLY A 195 -9.05 8.54 -7.52
N GLU A 196 -9.45 9.81 -7.61
CA GLU A 196 -10.42 10.30 -8.61
C GLU A 196 -9.92 10.15 -10.05
N ALA A 197 -8.61 10.32 -10.29
CA ALA A 197 -8.01 10.06 -11.60
C ALA A 197 -8.11 8.57 -11.97
N VAL A 198 -7.90 7.65 -11.02
CA VAL A 198 -8.08 6.20 -11.23
C VAL A 198 -9.54 5.86 -11.53
N GLN A 199 -10.48 6.49 -10.82
CA GLN A 199 -11.91 6.29 -11.07
C GLN A 199 -12.38 6.89 -12.40
N GLY A 200 -11.71 7.96 -12.88
CA GLY A 200 -12.00 8.63 -14.15
C GLY A 200 -11.43 7.96 -15.40
N LEU A 201 -10.67 6.86 -15.27
CA LEU A 201 -10.11 6.13 -16.42
C LEU A 201 -11.21 5.52 -17.28
N ALA A 202 -11.02 5.58 -18.61
CA ALA A 202 -11.95 5.03 -19.58
C ALA A 202 -12.09 3.51 -19.42
N VAL A 203 -13.33 3.04 -19.27
CA VAL A 203 -13.67 1.62 -19.08
C VAL A 203 -13.61 0.87 -20.41
N GLY A 204 -13.07 -0.34 -20.38
CA GLY A 204 -13.00 -1.27 -21.51
C GLY A 204 -11.87 -2.30 -21.39
N GLU A 205 -11.96 -3.38 -22.18
CA GLU A 205 -11.00 -4.50 -22.22
C GLU A 205 -10.59 -4.84 -23.67
N PRO A 206 -9.85 -3.97 -24.41
CA PRO A 206 -9.35 -2.65 -24.04
C PRO A 206 -10.39 -1.53 -24.18
N PRO A 207 -10.18 -0.36 -23.52
CA PRO A 207 -10.98 0.84 -23.79
C PRO A 207 -10.87 1.27 -25.26
N LYS A 208 -11.96 1.85 -25.84
CA LYS A 208 -11.96 2.36 -27.22
C LYS A 208 -10.90 3.46 -27.42
N VAL A 209 -10.71 4.32 -26.44
CA VAL A 209 -9.66 5.32 -26.36
C VAL A 209 -9.00 5.16 -24.99
N PRO A 210 -7.90 4.41 -24.91
CA PRO A 210 -7.24 4.15 -23.64
C PRO A 210 -6.61 5.42 -23.06
N ASP A 211 -6.74 5.58 -21.76
CA ASP A 211 -5.93 6.54 -21.00
C ASP A 211 -4.49 6.06 -20.86
N LEU A 212 -3.58 6.99 -20.63
CA LEU A 212 -2.14 6.72 -20.63
C LEU A 212 -1.51 7.04 -19.25
N MET A 213 -0.50 6.28 -18.88
CA MET A 213 0.56 6.74 -17.98
C MET A 213 1.54 7.57 -18.81
N LEU A 214 1.46 8.90 -18.73
CA LEU A 214 2.33 9.81 -19.50
C LEU A 214 3.78 9.74 -19.02
N LYS A 215 3.98 9.63 -17.72
CA LYS A 215 5.28 9.56 -17.06
C LYS A 215 5.16 8.90 -15.69
N VAL A 216 6.07 7.99 -15.37
CA VAL A 216 6.11 7.32 -14.06
C VAL A 216 7.49 7.46 -13.45
N ARG A 217 7.57 7.98 -12.22
CA ARG A 217 8.86 8.21 -11.52
C ARG A 217 8.79 7.80 -10.05
N VAL A 218 9.89 7.35 -9.51
CA VAL A 218 10.11 7.30 -8.07
C VAL A 218 10.29 8.75 -7.59
N ALA A 219 9.61 9.15 -6.52
CA ALA A 219 9.63 10.54 -6.07
C ALA A 219 11.04 11.00 -5.65
N ALA A 220 11.90 10.09 -5.18
CA ALA A 220 13.30 10.40 -4.86
C ALA A 220 14.09 10.89 -6.08
N ASP A 221 13.74 10.42 -7.27
CA ASP A 221 14.42 10.77 -8.53
C ASP A 221 13.92 12.07 -9.16
N LEU A 222 12.85 12.66 -8.60
CA LEU A 222 12.33 13.94 -9.04
C LEU A 222 13.10 15.11 -8.37
N PRO A 223 13.22 16.26 -9.06
CA PRO A 223 13.61 17.50 -8.41
C PRO A 223 12.71 17.79 -7.19
N GLU A 224 13.25 18.37 -6.13
CA GLU A 224 12.49 18.61 -4.90
C GLU A 224 11.20 19.43 -5.13
N SER A 225 11.25 20.38 -6.08
CA SER A 225 10.09 21.21 -6.46
C SER A 225 8.96 20.42 -7.11
N GLU A 226 9.24 19.24 -7.71
CA GLU A 226 8.26 18.39 -8.39
C GLU A 226 7.76 17.23 -7.50
N ARG A 227 8.43 16.98 -6.36
CA ARG A 227 8.03 15.93 -5.41
C ARG A 227 6.66 16.22 -4.81
N PRO A 228 5.83 15.18 -4.62
CA PRO A 228 4.56 15.36 -3.91
C PRO A 228 4.79 15.89 -2.50
N ARG A 229 4.26 17.08 -2.21
CA ARG A 229 4.27 17.65 -0.85
C ARG A 229 3.04 17.17 -0.09
N LEU A 230 3.01 15.86 0.18
CA LEU A 230 1.88 15.20 0.82
C LEU A 230 2.27 14.66 2.20
N GLU A 231 1.32 14.78 3.11
CA GLU A 231 1.28 14.02 4.36
C GLU A 231 0.05 13.14 4.34
N ILE A 232 0.18 11.94 4.87
CA ILE A 232 -0.94 11.02 5.05
C ILE A 232 -1.19 10.80 6.53
N LEU A 233 -2.44 10.48 6.87
CA LEU A 233 -2.82 10.18 8.25
C LEU A 233 -2.00 8.96 8.72
N ASP A 234 -1.22 9.13 9.79
CA ASP A 234 -0.35 8.06 10.34
C ASP A 234 -1.23 7.00 11.01
N GLU A 235 -1.13 5.76 10.55
CA GLU A 235 -1.90 4.63 11.07
C GLU A 235 -1.63 4.35 12.55
N ARG A 236 -0.52 4.86 13.09
CA ARG A 236 -0.14 4.75 14.52
C ARG A 236 -0.66 5.93 15.34
N GLY A 237 -1.12 6.98 14.67
CA GLY A 237 -1.61 8.22 15.29
C GLY A 237 -2.96 8.05 15.99
N ARG A 238 -3.28 9.01 16.86
CA ARG A 238 -4.57 9.03 17.57
C ARG A 238 -5.72 9.31 16.61
N ALA A 239 -5.55 10.27 15.72
CA ALA A 239 -6.59 10.66 14.76
C ALA A 239 -6.98 9.51 13.82
N PHE A 240 -6.02 8.65 13.43
CA PHE A 240 -6.32 7.45 12.65
C PHE A 240 -7.19 6.46 13.45
N ARG A 241 -6.83 6.18 14.71
CA ARG A 241 -7.63 5.29 15.57
C ARG A 241 -9.04 5.81 15.78
N GLU A 242 -9.21 7.12 16.05
CA GLU A 242 -10.51 7.76 16.19
C GLU A 242 -11.35 7.65 14.91
N HIS A 243 -10.70 7.80 13.74
CA HIS A 243 -11.36 7.62 12.44
C HIS A 243 -11.86 6.18 12.25
N VAL A 244 -11.01 5.19 12.49
CA VAL A 244 -11.40 3.76 12.38
C VAL A 244 -12.54 3.44 13.35
N GLU A 245 -12.46 3.87 14.60
CA GLU A 245 -13.54 3.63 15.60
C GLU A 245 -14.84 4.35 15.21
N SER A 246 -14.77 5.50 14.54
CA SER A 246 -15.96 6.17 13.99
C SER A 246 -16.63 5.33 12.90
N LEU A 247 -15.84 4.75 11.98
CA LEU A 247 -16.34 3.87 10.91
C LEU A 247 -16.93 2.58 11.48
N LYS A 248 -16.29 1.97 12.48
CA LYS A 248 -16.83 0.79 13.17
C LYS A 248 -18.18 1.08 13.82
N ARG A 249 -18.34 2.23 14.48
CA ARG A 249 -19.63 2.62 15.06
C ARG A 249 -20.69 2.87 14.00
N ALA A 250 -20.32 3.49 12.87
CA ALA A 250 -21.25 3.79 11.79
C ALA A 250 -21.74 2.53 11.06
N ASN A 251 -20.82 1.59 10.78
CA ASN A 251 -21.09 0.40 9.97
C ASN A 251 -21.45 -0.84 10.80
N GLY A 252 -21.19 -0.82 12.12
CA GLY A 252 -21.49 -1.93 13.02
C GLY A 252 -20.89 -3.25 12.54
N ALA A 253 -21.70 -4.30 12.48
CA ALA A 253 -21.28 -5.62 12.01
C ALA A 253 -20.89 -5.67 10.52
N ALA A 254 -21.29 -4.68 9.73
CA ALA A 254 -20.93 -4.57 8.30
C ALA A 254 -19.57 -3.90 8.08
N PHE A 255 -18.90 -3.44 9.13
CA PHE A 255 -17.58 -2.81 8.99
C PHE A 255 -16.58 -3.73 8.30
N SER A 256 -15.92 -3.19 7.30
CA SER A 256 -14.80 -3.81 6.57
C SER A 256 -13.54 -2.95 6.71
N ILE A 257 -12.37 -3.59 6.72
CA ILE A 257 -11.08 -2.88 6.62
C ILE A 257 -11.02 -1.99 5.36
N CYS A 258 -11.78 -2.34 4.32
CA CYS A 258 -11.86 -1.60 3.06
C CYS A 258 -12.66 -0.29 3.16
N ASP A 259 -13.42 -0.07 4.23
CA ASP A 259 -14.14 1.18 4.49
C ASP A 259 -13.18 2.31 4.93
N VAL A 260 -11.95 1.95 5.31
CA VAL A 260 -10.96 2.92 5.77
C VAL A 260 -10.26 3.54 4.56
N GLU A 261 -10.68 4.76 4.24
CA GLU A 261 -10.08 5.56 3.17
C GLU A 261 -8.74 6.17 3.60
N VAL A 262 -7.84 6.33 2.62
CA VAL A 262 -6.60 7.07 2.85
C VAL A 262 -6.93 8.57 2.94
N ARG A 263 -6.55 9.16 4.06
CA ARG A 263 -6.62 10.61 4.22
C ARG A 263 -5.27 11.23 3.96
N SER A 264 -5.21 12.14 3.01
CA SER A 264 -4.00 12.89 2.66
C SER A 264 -4.28 14.40 2.71
N ARG A 265 -3.22 15.18 2.90
CA ARG A 265 -3.25 16.64 2.82
C ARG A 265 -1.98 17.17 2.16
N VAL A 266 -2.05 18.36 1.58
CA VAL A 266 -0.86 19.08 1.09
C VAL A 266 -0.13 19.68 2.29
N ARG A 267 1.19 19.53 2.31
CA ARG A 267 2.10 20.07 3.33
C ARG A 267 2.46 21.51 3.03
#